data_95d75bf8d464d3ae7d34313489ad80ee
#
_entry.id   95d75bf8d464d3ae7d34313489ad80ee
#
_cell.length_a   1.000
_cell.length_b   1.000
_cell.length_c   1.000
_cell.angle_alpha   90.00
_cell.angle_beta   90.00
_cell.angle_gamma   90.00
#
_symmetry.space_group_name_H-M   'P 1'
#
loop_
_entity.id
_entity.type
_entity.pdbx_description
1 polymer ?
#
loop_
_entity_poly.entity_id
_entity_poly.type
_entity_poly.pdbx_seq_one_letter_code
_entity_poly.pdbx_strand_id
1 'polypeptide(L)'
;MNINDIILKACELLNSVDIYINALDDELKRISSKQQDLLHLIESNKLKTNECYRVVKELHKVRIERRQIKNDIELANTLKLHKNQLLSIDNRKFLVNLMKQKEKQLLSSRYKNRIYTEEELKELIGV
;
A
#
# COMPACT_ATOMS: atom_id res chain seq x y z
N MET A 1 19.95 -9.34 -1.88
CA MET A 1 18.74 -9.92 -2.48
C MET A 1 18.78 -9.68 -3.98
N ASN A 2 18.68 -10.72 -4.79
CA ASN A 2 18.68 -10.56 -6.24
C ASN A 2 17.28 -10.24 -6.75
N ILE A 3 17.17 -9.86 -8.02
CA ILE A 3 15.92 -9.47 -8.65
C ILE A 3 14.89 -10.61 -8.69
N ASN A 4 15.36 -11.85 -8.86
CA ASN A 4 14.47 -13.01 -8.85
C ASN A 4 13.79 -13.19 -7.49
N ASP A 5 14.53 -12.97 -6.40
CA ASP A 5 13.97 -13.02 -5.04
C ASP A 5 12.93 -11.93 -4.82
N ILE A 6 13.17 -10.73 -5.32
CA ILE A 6 12.22 -9.61 -5.25
C ILE A 6 10.92 -9.95 -5.97
N ILE A 7 11.02 -10.52 -7.18
CA ILE A 7 9.86 -10.93 -7.98
C ILE A 7 9.07 -12.04 -7.28
N LEU A 8 9.76 -13.03 -6.71
CA LEU A 8 9.12 -14.10 -5.94
C LEU A 8 8.34 -13.54 -4.74
N LYS A 9 8.94 -12.62 -4.00
CA LYS A 9 8.26 -11.95 -2.88
C LYS A 9 7.04 -11.16 -3.33
N ALA A 10 7.14 -10.44 -4.45
CA ALA A 10 6.01 -9.72 -5.02
C ALA A 10 4.87 -10.68 -5.38
N CYS A 11 5.17 -11.84 -5.97
CA CYS A 11 4.20 -12.88 -6.29
C CYS A 11 3.54 -13.45 -5.02
N GLU A 12 4.31 -13.69 -3.97
CA GLU A 12 3.79 -14.15 -2.68
C GLU A 12 2.83 -13.13 -2.06
N LEU A 13 3.18 -11.85 -2.11
CA LEU A 13 2.31 -10.76 -1.63
C LEU A 13 1.01 -10.71 -2.43
N LEU A 14 1.07 -10.85 -3.75
CA LEU A 14 -0.12 -10.88 -4.60
C LEU A 14 -1.01 -12.09 -4.29
N ASN A 15 -0.42 -13.24 -3.98
CA ASN A 15 -1.18 -14.43 -3.59
C ASN A 15 -1.86 -14.27 -2.23
N SER A 16 -1.34 -13.40 -1.36
CA SER A 16 -1.94 -13.14 -0.04
C SER A 16 -3.02 -12.05 -0.07
N VAL A 17 -3.32 -11.46 -1.22
CA VAL A 17 -4.32 -10.39 -1.35
C VAL A 17 -5.70 -10.84 -0.87
N ASP A 18 -6.11 -12.08 -1.16
CA ASP A 18 -7.41 -12.60 -0.74
C ASP A 18 -7.53 -12.66 0.78
N ILE A 19 -6.47 -13.06 1.46
CA ILE A 19 -6.42 -13.09 2.94
C ILE A 19 -6.53 -11.66 3.48
N TYR A 20 -5.83 -10.72 2.86
CA TYR A 20 -5.87 -9.31 3.23
C TYR A 20 -7.27 -8.71 3.05
N ILE A 21 -7.93 -9.00 1.93
CA ILE A 21 -9.30 -8.54 1.66
C ILE A 21 -10.26 -9.10 2.71
N ASN A 22 -10.16 -10.38 3.04
CA ASN A 22 -11.01 -11.00 4.06
C ASN A 22 -10.81 -10.34 5.44
N ALA A 23 -9.56 -10.02 5.80
CA ALA A 23 -9.27 -9.31 7.03
C ALA A 23 -9.88 -7.90 7.04
N LEU A 24 -9.81 -7.19 5.91
CA LEU A 24 -10.45 -5.87 5.75
C LEU A 24 -11.97 -5.95 5.84
N ASP A 25 -12.58 -6.98 5.24
CA ASP A 25 -14.04 -7.20 5.32
C ASP A 25 -14.49 -7.44 6.76
N ASP A 26 -13.74 -8.22 7.53
CA ASP A 26 -14.03 -8.44 8.94
C ASP A 26 -13.89 -7.14 9.75
N GLU A 27 -12.87 -6.37 9.46
CA GLU A 27 -12.66 -5.06 10.09
C GLU A 27 -13.79 -4.08 9.73
N LEU A 28 -14.26 -4.10 8.48
CA LEU A 28 -15.38 -3.29 8.03
C LEU A 28 -16.67 -3.65 8.79
N LYS A 29 -16.94 -4.93 8.99
CA LYS A 29 -18.07 -5.40 9.78
C LYS A 29 -17.99 -4.90 11.22
N ARG A 30 -16.82 -4.99 11.83
CA ARG A 30 -16.56 -4.51 13.18
C ARG A 30 -16.82 -3.02 13.31
N ILE A 31 -16.24 -2.22 12.42
CA ILE A 31 -16.40 -0.76 12.47
C ILE A 31 -17.82 -0.31 12.12
N SER A 32 -18.50 -1.02 11.22
CA SER A 32 -19.90 -0.76 10.90
C SER A 32 -20.82 -1.04 12.08
N SER A 33 -20.57 -2.09 12.84
CA SER A 33 -21.29 -2.39 14.09
C SER A 33 -21.07 -1.31 15.14
N LYS A 34 -19.84 -0.82 15.28
CA LYS A 34 -19.52 0.32 16.13
C LYS A 34 -20.32 1.56 15.76
N GLN A 35 -20.38 1.85 14.47
CA GLN A 35 -21.16 2.99 13.97
C GLN A 35 -22.64 2.85 14.31
N GLN A 36 -23.21 1.66 14.14
CA GLN A 36 -24.60 1.40 14.47
C GLN A 36 -24.88 1.57 15.96
N ASP A 37 -23.98 1.10 16.81
CA ASP A 37 -24.12 1.26 18.26
C ASP A 37 -24.15 2.75 18.66
N LEU A 38 -23.28 3.56 18.06
CA LEU A 38 -23.23 4.99 18.32
C LEU A 38 -24.48 5.71 17.81
N LEU A 39 -24.96 5.36 16.61
CA LEU A 39 -26.19 5.91 16.05
C LEU A 39 -27.40 5.56 16.90
N HIS A 40 -27.45 4.32 17.37
CA HIS A 40 -28.53 3.85 18.25
C HIS A 40 -28.55 4.62 19.58
N LEU A 41 -27.37 4.87 20.13
CA LEU A 41 -27.22 5.65 21.35
C LEU A 41 -27.74 7.09 21.16
N ILE A 42 -27.45 7.72 20.03
CA ILE A 42 -27.93 9.07 19.69
C ILE A 42 -29.46 9.06 19.54
N GLU A 43 -29.99 8.07 18.86
CA GLU A 43 -31.45 7.94 18.59
C GLU A 43 -32.25 7.66 19.86
N SER A 44 -31.66 7.14 20.91
CA SER A 44 -32.34 6.81 22.17
C SER A 44 -32.83 8.04 22.94
N ASN A 45 -32.41 9.24 22.60
CA ASN A 45 -32.78 10.53 23.18
C ASN A 45 -32.53 10.65 24.71
N LYS A 46 -31.69 9.81 25.28
CA LYS A 46 -31.36 9.80 26.71
C LYS A 46 -30.09 10.54 27.04
N LEU A 47 -29.44 11.13 26.04
CA LEU A 47 -28.13 11.76 26.22
C LEU A 47 -28.27 13.23 26.59
N LYS A 48 -27.44 13.65 27.54
CA LYS A 48 -27.23 15.06 27.88
C LYS A 48 -26.39 15.73 26.79
N THR A 49 -26.40 17.06 26.72
CA THR A 49 -25.70 17.82 25.69
C THR A 49 -24.22 17.49 25.61
N ASN A 50 -23.53 17.39 26.75
CA ASN A 50 -22.11 17.04 26.80
C ASN A 50 -21.84 15.59 26.39
N GLU A 51 -22.76 14.68 26.71
CA GLU A 51 -22.70 13.28 26.30
C GLU A 51 -22.91 13.15 24.79
N CYS A 52 -23.89 13.87 24.24
CA CYS A 52 -24.12 13.94 22.79
C CYS A 52 -22.87 14.43 22.04
N TYR A 53 -22.20 15.44 22.54
CA TYR A 53 -20.98 15.96 21.95
C TYR A 53 -19.90 14.88 21.87
N ARG A 54 -19.70 14.13 22.94
CA ARG A 54 -18.71 13.04 23.00
C ARG A 54 -19.04 11.93 22.02
N VAL A 55 -20.30 11.55 21.94
CA VAL A 55 -20.77 10.48 21.04
C VAL A 55 -20.64 10.90 19.59
N VAL A 56 -21.02 12.13 19.25
CA VAL A 56 -20.88 12.65 17.88
C VAL A 56 -19.40 12.73 17.47
N LYS A 57 -18.53 13.13 18.40
CA LYS A 57 -17.08 13.17 18.14
C LYS A 57 -16.51 11.77 17.86
N GLU A 58 -16.94 10.78 18.64
CA GLU A 58 -16.55 9.38 18.42
C GLU A 58 -17.13 8.84 17.11
N LEU A 59 -18.38 9.17 16.80
CA LEU A 59 -19.01 8.80 15.53
C LEU A 59 -18.23 9.36 14.33
N HIS A 60 -17.73 10.59 14.43
CA HIS A 60 -16.92 11.20 13.39
C HIS A 60 -15.62 10.40 13.14
N LYS A 61 -14.94 10.00 14.21
CA LYS A 61 -13.74 9.15 14.11
C LYS A 61 -14.05 7.81 13.46
N VAL A 62 -15.13 7.16 13.89
CA VAL A 62 -15.56 5.86 13.36
C VAL A 62 -15.89 5.97 11.87
N ARG A 63 -16.54 7.05 11.43
CA ARG A 63 -16.85 7.29 10.02
C ARG A 63 -15.62 7.47 9.17
N ILE A 64 -14.61 8.18 9.67
CA ILE A 64 -13.32 8.34 8.97
C ILE A 64 -12.64 6.98 8.83
N GLU A 65 -12.54 6.22 9.91
CA GLU A 65 -11.96 4.88 9.91
C GLU A 65 -12.67 3.95 8.91
N ARG A 66 -14.00 3.96 8.93
CA ARG A 66 -14.81 3.15 8.03
C ARG A 66 -14.56 3.49 6.57
N ARG A 67 -14.47 4.79 6.24
CA ARG A 67 -14.16 5.24 4.87
C ARG A 67 -12.78 4.77 4.44
N GLN A 68 -11.81 4.85 5.34
CA GLN A 68 -10.44 4.42 5.06
C GLN A 68 -10.38 2.92 4.76
N ILE A 69 -11.09 2.10 5.55
CA ILE A 69 -11.18 0.66 5.32
C ILE A 69 -11.84 0.37 3.98
N LYS A 70 -12.92 1.07 3.62
CA LYS A 70 -13.58 0.92 2.32
C LYS A 70 -12.65 1.26 1.15
N ASN A 71 -11.88 2.32 1.28
CA ASN A 71 -10.90 2.71 0.27
C ASN A 71 -9.81 1.64 0.12
N ASP A 72 -9.33 1.09 1.22
CA ASP A 72 -8.34 0.01 1.20
C ASP A 72 -8.90 -1.25 0.53
N ILE A 73 -10.16 -1.58 0.78
CA ILE A 73 -10.85 -2.70 0.11
C ILE A 73 -10.93 -2.45 -1.40
N GLU A 74 -11.28 -1.26 -1.85
CA GLU A 74 -11.33 -0.92 -3.28
C GLU A 74 -9.96 -1.06 -3.94
N LEU A 75 -8.91 -0.56 -3.28
CA LEU A 75 -7.54 -0.69 -3.78
C LEU A 75 -7.11 -2.16 -3.84
N ALA A 76 -7.42 -2.93 -2.82
CA ALA A 76 -7.09 -4.35 -2.78
C ALA A 76 -7.87 -5.15 -3.84
N ASN A 77 -9.13 -4.82 -4.08
CA ASN A 77 -9.93 -5.43 -5.15
C ASN A 77 -9.40 -5.09 -6.53
N THR A 78 -8.93 -3.87 -6.73
CA THR A 78 -8.28 -3.47 -7.99
C THR A 78 -7.03 -4.30 -8.23
N LEU A 79 -6.21 -4.49 -7.20
CA LEU A 79 -5.02 -5.33 -7.27
C LEU A 79 -5.39 -6.79 -7.58
N LYS A 80 -6.43 -7.32 -6.93
CA LYS A 80 -6.94 -8.67 -7.17
C LYS A 80 -7.43 -8.84 -8.61
N LEU A 81 -8.08 -7.84 -9.17
CA LEU A 81 -8.58 -7.87 -10.55
C LEU A 81 -7.44 -8.09 -11.55
N HIS A 82 -6.27 -7.49 -11.31
CA HIS A 82 -5.10 -7.57 -12.17
C HIS A 82 -4.10 -8.66 -11.76
N LYS A 83 -4.37 -9.35 -10.66
CA LYS A 83 -3.49 -10.38 -10.10
C LYS A 83 -3.11 -11.45 -11.11
N ASN A 84 -4.08 -11.98 -11.85
CA ASN A 84 -3.85 -13.06 -12.80
C ASN A 84 -2.94 -12.64 -13.95
N GLN A 85 -3.06 -11.38 -14.40
CA GLN A 85 -2.16 -10.82 -15.41
C GLN A 85 -0.72 -10.71 -14.89
N LEU A 86 -0.57 -10.23 -13.66
CA LEU A 86 0.74 -10.07 -13.04
C LEU A 86 1.41 -11.41 -12.71
N LEU A 87 0.62 -12.44 -12.40
CA LEU A 87 1.11 -13.78 -12.03
C LEU A 87 1.22 -14.73 -13.22
N SER A 88 0.80 -14.33 -14.44
CA SER A 88 0.95 -15.19 -15.61
C SER A 88 2.44 -15.48 -15.86
N ILE A 89 2.72 -16.69 -16.35
CA ILE A 89 4.11 -17.13 -16.63
C ILE A 89 4.78 -16.17 -17.62
N ASP A 90 4.06 -15.76 -18.66
CA ASP A 90 4.59 -14.87 -19.69
C ASP A 90 4.92 -13.48 -19.11
N ASN A 91 4.04 -12.93 -18.29
CA ASN A 91 4.28 -11.65 -17.63
C ASN A 91 5.43 -11.72 -16.63
N ARG A 92 5.58 -12.83 -15.92
CA ARG A 92 6.73 -13.02 -15.02
C ARG A 92 8.05 -13.06 -15.78
N LYS A 93 8.10 -13.79 -16.89
CA LYS A 93 9.27 -13.82 -17.78
C LYS A 93 9.57 -12.45 -18.35
N PHE A 94 8.56 -11.76 -18.82
CA PHE A 94 8.69 -10.40 -19.33
C PHE A 94 9.26 -9.46 -18.25
N LEU A 95 8.75 -9.53 -17.03
CA LEU A 95 9.19 -8.71 -15.92
C LEU A 95 10.65 -8.99 -15.55
N VAL A 96 11.03 -10.26 -15.47
CA VAL A 96 12.42 -10.68 -15.20
C VAL A 96 13.35 -10.14 -16.28
N ASN A 97 12.98 -10.27 -17.56
CA ASN A 97 13.79 -9.79 -18.67
C ASN A 97 13.93 -8.26 -18.65
N LEU A 98 12.83 -7.56 -18.38
CA LEU A 98 12.83 -6.10 -18.29
C LEU A 98 13.78 -5.63 -17.18
N MET A 99 13.73 -6.26 -16.01
CA MET A 99 14.59 -5.92 -14.87
C MET A 99 16.06 -6.23 -15.15
N LYS A 100 16.34 -7.33 -15.84
CA LYS A 100 17.71 -7.66 -16.28
C LYS A 100 18.24 -6.65 -17.27
N GLN A 101 17.43 -6.19 -18.21
CA GLN A 101 17.82 -5.14 -19.16
C GLN A 101 18.14 -3.83 -18.44
N LYS A 102 17.29 -3.45 -17.49
CA LYS A 102 17.51 -2.24 -16.70
C LYS A 102 18.78 -2.33 -15.87
N GLU A 103 19.04 -3.48 -15.27
CA GLU A 103 20.27 -3.73 -14.52
C GLU A 103 21.51 -3.57 -15.42
N LYS A 104 21.49 -4.14 -16.62
CA LYS A 104 22.58 -3.95 -17.61
C LYS A 104 22.77 -2.50 -17.97
N GLN A 105 21.71 -1.76 -18.21
CA GLN A 105 21.79 -0.32 -18.49
C GLN A 105 22.43 0.45 -17.36
N LEU A 106 22.07 0.14 -16.12
CA LEU A 106 22.65 0.79 -14.94
C LEU A 106 24.12 0.48 -14.76
N LEU A 107 24.53 -0.76 -15.06
CA LEU A 107 25.93 -1.18 -14.97
C LEU A 107 26.78 -0.59 -16.09
N SER A 108 26.22 -0.42 -17.29
CA SER A 108 26.94 0.11 -18.45
C SER A 108 26.90 1.63 -18.55
N SER A 109 25.99 2.30 -17.84
CA SER A 109 25.90 3.75 -17.88
C SER A 109 27.07 4.37 -17.13
N ARG A 110 27.70 5.36 -17.77
CA ARG A 110 28.77 6.12 -17.12
C ARG A 110 28.14 7.05 -16.08
N TYR A 111 28.65 6.97 -14.88
CA TYR A 111 28.25 7.89 -13.83
C TYR A 111 28.69 9.31 -14.19
N LYS A 112 27.77 10.25 -14.12
CA LYS A 112 28.08 11.67 -14.28
C LYS A 112 28.15 12.32 -12.90
N ASN A 113 29.26 12.97 -12.62
CA ASN A 113 29.43 13.72 -11.39
C ASN A 113 28.42 14.86 -11.33
N ARG A 114 27.74 15.02 -10.21
CA ARG A 114 26.72 16.04 -10.02
C ARG A 114 27.24 17.31 -9.34
N ILE A 115 28.25 17.16 -8.49
CA ILE A 115 28.77 18.23 -7.63
C ILE A 115 30.22 18.51 -7.95
N TYR A 116 31.04 17.46 -8.05
CA TYR A 116 32.46 17.58 -8.31
C TYR A 116 32.76 17.58 -9.80
N THR A 117 33.67 18.48 -10.23
CA THR A 117 34.27 18.39 -11.57
C THR A 117 35.31 17.29 -11.61
N GLU A 118 35.65 16.82 -12.82
CA GLU A 118 36.74 15.82 -12.98
C GLU A 118 38.08 16.33 -12.42
N GLU A 119 38.36 17.61 -12.61
CA GLU A 119 39.56 18.26 -12.09
C GLU A 119 39.59 18.24 -10.56
N GLU A 120 38.48 18.59 -9.92
CA GLU A 120 38.37 18.56 -8.46
C GLU A 120 38.58 17.16 -7.91
N LEU A 121 38.01 16.13 -8.58
CA LEU A 121 38.20 14.74 -8.19
C LEU A 121 39.67 14.29 -8.34
N LYS A 122 40.34 14.72 -9.40
CA LYS A 122 41.76 14.43 -9.62
C LYS A 122 42.60 15.06 -8.51
N GLU A 123 42.31 16.29 -8.12
CA GLU A 123 42.99 16.95 -7.01
C GLU A 123 42.78 16.20 -5.69
N LEU A 124 41.54 15.71 -5.44
CA LEU A 124 41.21 14.95 -4.24
C LEU A 124 42.06 13.67 -4.10
N ILE A 125 42.29 12.96 -5.20
CA ILE A 125 43.08 11.73 -5.19
C ILE A 125 44.60 11.96 -5.36
N GLY A 126 45.02 13.23 -5.47
CA GLY A 126 46.44 13.59 -5.54
C GLY A 126 47.13 13.28 -6.86
N VAL A 127 46.38 13.30 -7.95
CA VAL A 127 46.92 13.01 -9.30
C VAL A 127 47.17 14.27 -10.12
#